data_215857b4b66fa3db0e138479bed79ac1
#
_entry.id   215857b4b66fa3db0e138479bed79ac1
#
_cell.length_a   1.000
_cell.length_b   1.000
_cell.length_c   1.000
_cell.angle_alpha   90.00
_cell.angle_beta   90.00
_cell.angle_gamma   90.00
#
_symmetry.space_group_name_H-M   'P 1'
#
loop_
_entity.id
_entity.type
_entity.pdbx_description
1 polymer ?
#
loop_
_entity_poly.entity_id
_entity_poly.type
_entity_poly.pdbx_seq_one_letter_code
_entity_poly.pdbx_strand_id
1 'polypeptide(L)'
;PVNRRQRQMCIRDSIFNFFDEDLTVVNSWEINGKHYSQTSKAWLKNMDKNSKIIKEILNAHYDEKNIWFYRWRIFFLTCEEFFKINNGKEWFVSHYLLKKKN
;
A
#
# COMPACT_ATOMS: atom_id res chain seq x y z
N PRO A 1 28.43 0.86 0.20
CA PRO A 1 27.15 0.98 0.88
C PRO A 1 26.09 0.06 0.27
N VAL A 2 25.23 -0.46 1.12
CA VAL A 2 24.11 -1.30 0.70
C VAL A 2 23.10 -0.41 -0.02
N ASN A 3 22.68 -0.80 -1.24
CA ASN A 3 21.69 -0.03 -1.96
C ASN A 3 20.30 -0.20 -1.29
N ARG A 4 19.36 0.68 -1.66
CA ARG A 4 18.05 0.70 -1.05
C ARG A 4 17.31 -0.64 -1.19
N ARG A 5 17.40 -1.27 -2.35
CA ARG A 5 16.75 -2.56 -2.62
C ARG A 5 17.26 -3.65 -1.66
N GLN A 6 18.56 -3.71 -1.44
CA GLN A 6 19.15 -4.67 -0.50
C GLN A 6 18.69 -4.40 0.94
N ARG A 7 18.64 -3.13 1.34
CA ARG A 7 18.13 -2.76 2.66
C ARG A 7 16.69 -3.17 2.87
N GLN A 8 15.85 -3.00 1.86
CA GLN A 8 14.45 -3.42 1.95
C GLN A 8 14.32 -4.95 2.02
N MET A 9 15.14 -5.67 1.30
CA MET A 9 15.17 -7.13 1.37
C MET A 9 15.55 -7.60 2.78
N CYS A 10 16.54 -6.99 3.41
CA CYS A 10 16.93 -7.30 4.78
C CYS A 10 15.79 -7.05 5.77
N ILE A 11 15.07 -5.95 5.62
CA ILE A 11 13.92 -5.64 6.48
C ILE A 11 12.82 -6.67 6.29
N ARG A 12 12.53 -7.06 5.06
CA ARG A 12 11.50 -8.06 4.76
C ARG A 12 11.85 -9.41 5.38
N ASP A 13 13.10 -9.83 5.22
CA ASP A 13 13.56 -11.08 5.79
C ASP A 13 13.46 -11.06 7.32
N SER A 14 13.80 -9.94 7.96
CA SER A 14 13.68 -9.78 9.40
C SER A 14 12.24 -9.91 9.88
N ILE A 15 11.29 -9.35 9.16
CA ILE A 15 9.88 -9.45 9.51
C ILE A 15 9.42 -10.91 9.52
N PHE A 16 9.77 -11.67 8.48
CA PHE A 16 9.34 -13.06 8.38
C PHE A 16 10.04 -13.99 9.36
N ASN A 17 11.18 -13.59 9.89
CA ASN A 17 11.86 -14.37 10.93
C ASN A 17 11.07 -14.44 12.24
N PHE A 18 10.15 -13.50 12.48
CA PHE A 18 9.34 -13.50 13.70
C PHE A 18 8.25 -14.59 13.71
N PHE A 19 7.90 -15.14 12.57
CA PHE A 19 6.86 -16.15 12.48
C PHE A 19 7.22 -17.31 11.54
N ASP A 20 8.50 -17.55 11.37
CA ASP A 20 8.99 -18.65 10.54
C ASP A 20 8.70 -20.04 11.12
N GLU A 21 8.32 -20.10 12.39
CA GLU A 21 7.88 -21.34 13.02
C GLU A 21 6.52 -21.79 12.46
N ASP A 22 5.65 -20.85 12.14
CA ASP A 22 4.27 -21.12 11.70
C ASP A 22 4.09 -21.07 10.21
N LEU A 23 4.85 -20.19 9.54
CA LEU A 23 4.69 -19.90 8.11
C LEU A 23 6.04 -19.99 7.39
N THR A 24 5.99 -20.47 6.16
CA THR A 24 7.14 -20.50 5.27
C THR A 24 6.86 -19.63 4.06
N VAL A 25 7.83 -18.79 3.68
CA VAL A 25 7.76 -18.03 2.43
C VAL A 25 8.03 -18.97 1.27
N VAL A 26 7.01 -19.22 0.44
CA VAL A 26 7.12 -20.06 -0.75
C VAL A 26 7.69 -19.26 -1.91
N ASN A 27 7.23 -18.04 -2.07
CA ASN A 27 7.68 -17.17 -3.15
C ASN A 27 7.46 -15.71 -2.75
N SER A 28 8.20 -14.82 -3.41
CA SER A 28 8.05 -13.40 -3.21
C SER A 28 8.25 -12.67 -4.53
N TRP A 29 7.55 -11.55 -4.69
CA TRP A 29 7.62 -10.71 -5.88
C TRP A 29 7.78 -9.27 -5.49
N GLU A 30 8.58 -8.56 -6.28
CA GLU A 30 8.69 -7.12 -6.20
C GLU A 30 7.84 -6.54 -7.32
N ILE A 31 6.81 -5.78 -6.93
CA ILE A 31 5.88 -5.16 -7.88
C ILE A 31 6.27 -3.69 -8.02
N ASN A 32 6.61 -3.26 -9.24
CA ASN A 32 6.97 -1.87 -9.50
C ASN A 32 5.90 -0.92 -8.96
N GLY A 33 6.33 0.16 -8.32
CA GLY A 33 5.45 1.14 -7.70
C GLY A 33 4.45 1.78 -8.66
N LYS A 34 4.77 1.80 -9.94
CA LYS A 34 3.87 2.32 -10.97
C LYS A 34 2.50 1.64 -10.94
N HIS A 35 2.45 0.36 -10.64
CA HIS A 35 1.17 -0.37 -10.53
C HIS A 35 0.35 0.11 -9.34
N TYR A 36 0.99 0.36 -8.21
CA TYR A 36 0.28 0.90 -7.05
C TYR A 36 -0.13 2.35 -7.27
N SER A 37 0.69 3.13 -7.95
CA SER A 37 0.32 4.48 -8.37
C SER A 37 -0.97 4.48 -9.19
N GLN A 38 -1.07 3.61 -10.18
CA GLN A 38 -2.26 3.48 -11.01
C GLN A 38 -3.47 2.98 -10.24
N THR A 39 -3.27 2.04 -9.32
CA THR A 39 -4.31 1.52 -8.44
C THR A 39 -4.84 2.63 -7.53
N SER A 40 -3.96 3.41 -6.93
CA SER A 40 -4.34 4.53 -6.06
C SER A 40 -5.14 5.58 -6.83
N LYS A 41 -4.74 5.86 -8.06
CA LYS A 41 -5.48 6.76 -8.95
C LYS A 41 -6.89 6.24 -9.22
N ALA A 42 -7.03 4.94 -9.49
CA ALA A 42 -8.31 4.31 -9.73
C ALA A 42 -9.22 4.36 -8.48
N TRP A 43 -8.65 4.11 -7.32
CA TRP A 43 -9.38 4.21 -6.05
C TRP A 43 -9.87 5.63 -5.80
N LEU A 44 -9.01 6.63 -6.05
CA LEU A 44 -9.40 8.02 -5.91
C LEU A 44 -10.55 8.39 -6.85
N LYS A 45 -10.48 7.92 -8.08
CA LYS A 45 -11.55 8.14 -9.06
C LYS A 45 -12.88 7.54 -8.59
N ASN A 46 -12.83 6.31 -8.06
CA ASN A 46 -14.00 5.65 -7.50
C ASN A 46 -14.54 6.38 -6.27
N MET A 47 -13.66 6.87 -5.43
CA MET A 47 -14.03 7.66 -4.26
C MET A 47 -14.76 8.94 -4.66
N ASP A 48 -14.25 9.66 -5.64
CA ASP A 48 -14.88 10.89 -6.13
C ASP A 48 -16.24 10.62 -6.79
N LYS A 49 -16.34 9.53 -7.53
CA LYS A 49 -17.60 9.10 -8.15
C LYS A 49 -18.68 8.79 -7.11
N ASN A 50 -18.28 8.25 -5.97
CA ASN A 50 -19.19 7.84 -4.89
C ASN A 50 -19.08 8.78 -3.68
N SER A 51 -18.71 10.03 -3.90
CA SER A 51 -18.42 10.98 -2.84
C SER A 51 -19.55 11.16 -1.83
N LYS A 52 -20.79 11.22 -2.32
CA LYS A 52 -21.95 11.44 -1.44
C LYS A 52 -22.11 10.32 -0.41
N ILE A 53 -22.11 9.07 -0.87
CA ILE A 53 -22.30 7.93 0.03
C ILE A 53 -21.09 7.73 0.95
N ILE A 54 -19.89 7.95 0.44
CA ILE A 54 -18.68 7.82 1.26
C ILE A 54 -18.65 8.88 2.35
N LYS A 55 -19.03 10.12 2.03
CA LYS A 55 -19.14 11.18 3.05
C LYS A 55 -20.14 10.80 4.12
N GLU A 56 -21.29 10.25 3.73
CA GLU A 56 -22.31 9.81 4.69
C GLU A 56 -21.76 8.74 5.63
N ILE A 57 -21.05 7.75 5.09
CA ILE A 57 -20.46 6.65 5.88
C ILE A 57 -19.41 7.20 6.85
N LEU A 58 -18.48 8.02 6.35
CA LEU A 58 -17.41 8.55 7.18
C LEU A 58 -17.93 9.51 8.25
N ASN A 59 -18.90 10.35 7.92
CA ASN A 59 -19.48 11.29 8.87
C ASN A 59 -20.28 10.58 9.97
N ALA A 60 -20.78 9.38 9.71
CA ALA A 60 -21.46 8.58 10.72
C ALA A 60 -20.49 8.02 11.76
N HIS A 61 -19.23 7.85 11.43
CA HIS A 61 -18.19 7.29 12.31
C HIS A 61 -17.27 8.34 12.94
N TYR A 62 -17.20 9.51 12.35
CA TYR A 62 -16.30 10.58 12.81
C TYR A 62 -17.09 11.86 13.00
N ASP A 63 -16.79 12.60 14.07
CA ASP A 63 -17.52 13.81 14.43
C ASP A 63 -17.24 15.02 13.52
N GLU A 64 -16.17 14.96 12.74
CA GLU A 64 -15.73 16.06 11.89
C GLU A 64 -16.34 15.95 10.48
N LYS A 65 -17.16 16.95 10.13
CA LYS A 65 -17.87 16.95 8.84
C LYS A 65 -16.91 16.96 7.65
N ASN A 66 -16.96 15.89 6.86
CA ASN A 66 -16.22 15.72 5.59
C ASN A 66 -14.69 15.73 5.70
N ILE A 67 -14.11 15.96 6.89
CA ILE A 67 -12.65 16.03 7.04
C ILE A 67 -12.00 14.70 6.67
N TRP A 68 -12.58 13.59 7.11
CA TRP A 68 -12.02 12.27 6.81
C TRP A 68 -12.12 11.90 5.34
N PHE A 69 -13.16 12.38 4.64
CA PHE A 69 -13.23 12.22 3.19
C PHE A 69 -12.03 12.87 2.50
N TYR A 70 -11.70 14.11 2.86
CA TYR A 70 -10.57 14.82 2.26
C TYR A 70 -9.23 14.25 2.70
N ARG A 71 -9.11 13.75 3.92
CA ARG A 71 -7.90 13.07 4.38
C ARG A 71 -7.62 11.81 3.56
N TRP A 72 -8.65 11.03 3.26
CA TRP A 72 -8.51 9.84 2.40
C TRP A 72 -8.14 10.23 0.97
N ARG A 73 -8.71 11.30 0.45
CA ARG A 73 -8.34 11.78 -0.88
C ARG A 73 -6.87 12.18 -0.94
N ILE A 74 -6.39 12.91 0.05
CA ILE A 74 -4.98 13.30 0.14
C ILE A 74 -4.09 12.07 0.22
N PHE A 75 -4.50 11.06 0.97
CA PHE A 75 -3.76 9.80 1.09
C PHE A 75 -3.62 9.13 -0.28
N PHE A 76 -4.70 8.99 -1.03
CA PHE A 76 -4.64 8.36 -2.36
C PHE A 76 -3.84 9.18 -3.36
N LEU A 77 -3.95 10.51 -3.33
CA LEU A 77 -3.13 11.40 -4.17
C LEU A 77 -1.65 11.25 -3.83
N THR A 78 -1.32 11.18 -2.55
CA THR A 78 0.05 10.98 -2.08
C THR A 78 0.60 9.65 -2.59
N CYS A 79 -0.16 8.58 -2.46
CA CYS A 79 0.26 7.27 -2.96
C CYS A 79 0.45 7.29 -4.48
N GLU A 80 -0.45 7.92 -5.22
CA GLU A 80 -0.34 8.03 -6.68
C GLU A 80 0.97 8.71 -7.08
N GLU A 81 1.25 9.88 -6.50
CA GLU A 81 2.45 10.65 -6.84
C GLU A 81 3.73 9.99 -6.34
N PHE A 82 3.69 9.43 -5.13
CA PHE A 82 4.85 8.86 -4.47
C PHE A 82 5.35 7.60 -5.19
N PHE A 83 4.45 6.70 -5.53
CA PHE A 83 4.83 5.43 -6.12
C PHE A 83 5.20 5.51 -7.60
N LYS A 84 4.90 6.62 -8.28
CA LYS A 84 5.34 6.79 -9.67
C LYS A 84 6.72 7.44 -9.79
N ILE A 85 7.31 7.93 -8.71
CA ILE A 85 8.64 8.54 -8.72
C ILE A 85 9.64 7.60 -9.37
N ASN A 86 10.49 8.14 -10.23
CA ASN A 86 11.52 7.37 -10.93
C ASN A 86 10.96 6.16 -11.68
N ASN A 87 9.82 6.33 -12.38
CA ASN A 87 9.14 5.27 -13.12
C ASN A 87 8.77 4.07 -12.25
N GLY A 88 8.43 4.34 -10.97
CA GLY A 88 8.04 3.30 -10.02
C GLY A 88 9.18 2.47 -9.46
N LYS A 89 10.43 2.89 -9.72
CA LYS A 89 11.62 2.16 -9.23
C LYS A 89 12.04 2.59 -7.83
N GLU A 90 11.58 3.74 -7.38
CA GLU A 90 11.99 4.28 -6.08
C GLU A 90 11.28 3.57 -4.93
N TRP A 91 10.00 3.36 -5.09
CA TRP A 91 9.16 2.68 -4.11
C TRP A 91 8.38 1.57 -4.79
N PHE A 92 8.27 0.43 -4.14
CA PHE A 92 7.62 -0.73 -4.72
C PHE A 92 6.82 -1.50 -3.67
N VAL A 93 5.96 -2.40 -4.14
CA VAL A 93 5.15 -3.26 -3.28
C VAL A 93 5.74 -4.66 -3.33
N SER A 94 5.84 -5.30 -2.18
CA SER A 94 6.32 -6.67 -2.09
C SER A 94 5.15 -7.61 -1.84
N HIS A 95 5.04 -8.62 -2.68
CA HIS A 95 4.04 -9.68 -2.51
C HIS A 95 4.73 -10.95 -2.04
N TYR A 96 4.10 -11.66 -1.11
CA TYR A 96 4.64 -12.89 -0.55
C TYR A 96 3.58 -13.97 -0.59
N LEU A 97 3.97 -15.14 -1.04
CA LEU A 97 3.14 -16.34 -0.92
C LEU A 97 3.66 -17.14 0.26
N LEU A 98 2.81 -17.33 1.25
CA LEU A 98 3.16 -18.02 2.48
C LEU A 98 2.44 -19.36 2.54
N LYS A 99 3.10 -20.34 3.13
CA LYS A 99 2.53 -21.66 3.37
C LYS A 99 2.60 -21.96 4.86
N LYS A 100 1.53 -22.52 5.39
CA LYS A 100 1.51 -22.96 6.79
C LYS A 100 2.44 -24.15 6.96
N LYS A 101 3.26 -24.11 7.99
CA LYS A 101 4.08 -25.25 8.38
C LYS A 101 3.23 -26.28 9.12
N ASN A 102 3.48 -27.53 8.85
CA ASN A 102 2.82 -28.63 9.54
C ASN A 102 3.51 -28.94 10.87
#